data_8b93be8c816a719ce510b460512bc38f
#
_entry.id   8b93be8c816a719ce510b460512bc38f
#
_cell.length_a   1.000
_cell.length_b   1.000
_cell.length_c   1.000
_cell.angle_alpha   90.00
_cell.angle_beta   90.00
_cell.angle_gamma   90.00
#
_symmetry.space_group_name_H-M   'P 1'
#
loop_
_entity.id
_entity.type
_entity.pdbx_description
1 polymer ?
#
loop_
_entity_poly.entity_id
_entity_poly.type
_entity_poly.pdbx_seq_one_letter_code
_entity_poly.pdbx_strand_id
1 'polypeptide(L)'
;AYNFALEAHQNQKREEGVPYIIHPVAVAKILTELKLDSATIATGLLHDTIEDTHATYNTIVKEFGTEVADLVDGVTKISVLENQAGTSTKAENFRKLILATSKDIRVLLVKLADRLHNMRTIDAIENFKKKERIAKETMEIYAPLADRMGMNRIRDELEDLSFGVLNFKAKKMIKDRLDDIKEKNLLNFKNLSEEFQGLLNKNNLNCKIYGREKTPFSIWRKIQRKRTSLEQITDIMGFRIIMNNIEDCYRALGIFHSNYNCIPGRFKDYVSSPKINNYQSIHTAIIGPNKRPIEIQLRTMSMHEFAQRGIASHWQYKSSEKINSLSWKEYDWLADLVEILDKNENPEDFYEYTKLQMFQDNVFCFTPKGSVIKL
;
A
#
# COMPACT_ATOMS: atom_id res chain seq x y z
N ALA A 1 -20.73 -10.75 14.00
CA ALA A 1 -19.34 -11.10 13.70
C ALA A 1 -18.44 -10.97 14.96
N TYR A 2 -18.43 -9.80 15.62
CA TYR A 2 -17.54 -9.59 16.79
C TYR A 2 -17.78 -10.60 17.93
N ASN A 3 -19.03 -10.76 18.39
CA ASN A 3 -19.35 -11.69 19.48
C ASN A 3 -19.02 -13.14 19.11
N PHE A 4 -19.27 -13.53 17.89
CA PHE A 4 -18.93 -14.85 17.35
C PHE A 4 -17.40 -15.07 17.36
N ALA A 5 -16.63 -14.13 16.84
CA ALA A 5 -15.17 -14.22 16.85
C ALA A 5 -14.60 -14.23 18.28
N LEU A 6 -15.16 -13.42 19.19
CA LEU A 6 -14.76 -13.36 20.60
C LEU A 6 -14.96 -14.71 21.28
N GLU A 7 -16.11 -15.35 21.08
CA GLU A 7 -16.41 -16.69 21.61
C GLU A 7 -15.52 -17.75 20.99
N ALA A 8 -15.36 -17.75 19.65
CA ALA A 8 -14.55 -18.72 18.93
C ALA A 8 -13.08 -18.70 19.39
N HIS A 9 -12.51 -17.52 19.65
CA HIS A 9 -11.12 -17.32 20.10
C HIS A 9 -10.94 -17.17 21.61
N GLN A 10 -11.94 -17.53 22.43
CA GLN A 10 -12.00 -17.21 23.87
C GLN A 10 -10.74 -17.60 24.66
N ASN A 11 -10.13 -18.73 24.33
CA ASN A 11 -8.96 -19.28 25.05
C ASN A 11 -7.62 -19.02 24.33
N GLN A 12 -7.64 -18.29 23.23
CA GLN A 12 -6.45 -18.05 22.41
C GLN A 12 -5.77 -16.74 22.79
N LYS A 13 -4.45 -16.73 22.73
CA LYS A 13 -3.61 -15.55 22.95
C LYS A 13 -2.64 -15.35 21.79
N ARG A 14 -2.30 -14.11 21.52
CA ARG A 14 -1.23 -13.71 20.60
C ARG A 14 0.15 -13.94 21.25
N GLU A 15 1.23 -13.90 20.44
CA GLU A 15 2.62 -13.98 20.96
C GLU A 15 2.94 -12.86 21.98
N GLU A 16 2.21 -11.73 21.93
CA GLU A 16 2.26 -10.63 22.91
C GLU A 16 1.60 -10.95 24.27
N GLY A 17 0.96 -12.11 24.40
CA GLY A 17 0.22 -12.53 25.59
C GLY A 17 -1.18 -11.90 25.73
N VAL A 18 -1.60 -11.03 24.80
CA VAL A 18 -2.94 -10.42 24.78
C VAL A 18 -3.98 -11.36 24.18
N PRO A 19 -5.30 -11.18 24.49
CA PRO A 19 -6.38 -11.97 23.88
C PRO A 19 -6.34 -11.90 22.35
N TYR A 20 -6.58 -13.03 21.70
CA TYR A 20 -6.50 -13.15 20.21
C TYR A 20 -7.44 -12.18 19.49
N ILE A 21 -8.62 -11.93 20.04
CA ILE A 21 -9.65 -11.05 19.43
C ILE A 21 -9.14 -9.65 19.06
N ILE A 22 -8.07 -9.17 19.72
CA ILE A 22 -7.48 -7.86 19.42
C ILE A 22 -7.00 -7.80 17.96
N HIS A 23 -6.52 -8.93 17.40
CA HIS A 23 -6.09 -9.01 16.01
C HIS A 23 -7.24 -8.84 15.01
N PRO A 24 -8.29 -9.67 15.02
CA PRO A 24 -9.44 -9.49 14.13
C PRO A 24 -10.08 -8.08 14.23
N VAL A 25 -10.16 -7.52 15.44
CA VAL A 25 -10.67 -6.15 15.63
C VAL A 25 -9.76 -5.13 14.96
N ALA A 26 -8.45 -5.25 15.07
CA ALA A 26 -7.51 -4.36 14.41
C ALA A 26 -7.57 -4.48 12.88
N VAL A 27 -7.72 -5.70 12.35
CA VAL A 27 -7.94 -5.94 10.90
C VAL A 27 -9.23 -5.27 10.44
N ALA A 28 -10.36 -5.49 11.15
CA ALA A 28 -11.63 -4.85 10.83
C ALA A 28 -11.55 -3.31 10.90
N LYS A 29 -10.77 -2.75 11.84
CA LYS A 29 -10.51 -1.31 11.91
C LYS A 29 -9.79 -0.80 10.67
N ILE A 30 -8.76 -1.49 10.19
CA ILE A 30 -8.05 -1.13 8.95
C ILE A 30 -9.02 -1.13 7.77
N LEU A 31 -9.88 -2.16 7.64
CA LEU A 31 -10.88 -2.26 6.58
C LEU A 31 -11.94 -1.13 6.69
N THR A 32 -12.31 -0.73 7.90
CA THR A 32 -13.20 0.41 8.15
C THR A 32 -12.55 1.74 7.73
N GLU A 33 -11.26 1.94 8.01
CA GLU A 33 -10.51 3.13 7.53
C GLU A 33 -10.43 3.19 6.00
N LEU A 34 -10.44 2.04 5.34
CA LEU A 34 -10.55 1.93 3.87
C LEU A 34 -11.98 2.18 3.38
N LYS A 35 -12.98 2.26 4.28
CA LYS A 35 -14.40 2.47 4.00
C LYS A 35 -15.01 1.35 3.14
N LEU A 36 -14.66 0.12 3.42
CA LEU A 36 -15.20 -1.07 2.74
C LEU A 36 -16.61 -1.42 3.25
N ASP A 37 -17.28 -2.30 2.53
CA ASP A 37 -18.62 -2.77 2.84
C ASP A 37 -18.69 -3.63 4.12
N SER A 38 -19.90 -3.83 4.63
CA SER A 38 -20.14 -4.56 5.89
C SER A 38 -19.73 -6.04 5.82
N ALA A 39 -19.87 -6.68 4.65
CA ALA A 39 -19.46 -8.07 4.46
C ALA A 39 -17.93 -8.21 4.57
N THR A 40 -17.19 -7.30 3.94
CA THR A 40 -15.73 -7.26 4.04
C THR A 40 -15.24 -6.98 5.46
N ILE A 41 -15.89 -6.05 6.19
CA ILE A 41 -15.54 -5.77 7.59
C ILE A 41 -15.86 -6.95 8.49
N ALA A 42 -17.02 -7.62 8.29
CA ALA A 42 -17.37 -8.84 9.00
C ALA A 42 -16.37 -9.96 8.72
N THR A 43 -15.95 -10.11 7.45
CA THR A 43 -14.88 -11.04 7.08
C THR A 43 -13.59 -10.75 7.82
N GLY A 44 -13.20 -9.48 7.98
CA GLY A 44 -12.02 -9.10 8.78
C GLY A 44 -12.12 -9.51 10.25
N LEU A 45 -13.33 -9.56 10.84
CA LEU A 45 -13.55 -10.08 12.20
C LEU A 45 -13.51 -11.60 12.27
N LEU A 46 -13.84 -12.31 11.19
CA LEU A 46 -14.04 -13.75 11.14
C LEU A 46 -12.92 -14.52 10.43
N HIS A 47 -11.94 -13.82 9.82
CA HIS A 47 -11.01 -14.41 8.85
C HIS A 47 -10.19 -15.60 9.35
N ASP A 48 -9.86 -15.64 10.64
CA ASP A 48 -9.10 -16.73 11.26
C ASP A 48 -10.00 -17.78 11.93
N THR A 49 -11.33 -17.57 12.00
CA THR A 49 -12.22 -18.46 12.76
C THR A 49 -12.28 -19.87 12.18
N ILE A 50 -12.28 -20.04 10.85
CA ILE A 50 -12.31 -21.37 10.21
C ILE A 50 -10.95 -22.07 10.37
N GLU A 51 -9.83 -21.33 10.33
CA GLU A 51 -8.48 -21.89 10.42
C GLU A 51 -8.12 -22.29 11.85
N ASP A 52 -8.38 -21.41 12.81
CA ASP A 52 -7.82 -21.50 14.17
C ASP A 52 -8.83 -21.97 15.22
N THR A 53 -10.10 -22.22 14.83
CA THR A 53 -11.15 -22.61 15.78
C THR A 53 -12.01 -23.78 15.26
N HIS A 54 -13.06 -24.12 16.00
CA HIS A 54 -14.03 -25.15 15.59
C HIS A 54 -15.11 -24.63 14.62
N ALA A 55 -15.04 -23.37 14.22
CA ALA A 55 -16.00 -22.80 13.26
C ALA A 55 -15.83 -23.46 11.88
N THR A 56 -16.96 -23.77 11.24
CA THR A 56 -16.98 -24.34 9.90
C THR A 56 -17.57 -23.37 8.89
N TYR A 57 -17.29 -23.58 7.60
CA TYR A 57 -17.93 -22.83 6.52
C TYR A 57 -19.46 -22.79 6.69
N ASN A 58 -20.11 -23.94 6.97
CA ASN A 58 -21.55 -24.02 7.15
C ASN A 58 -22.05 -23.21 8.36
N THR A 59 -21.27 -23.14 9.43
CA THR A 59 -21.60 -22.29 10.59
C THR A 59 -21.60 -20.81 10.19
N ILE A 60 -20.60 -20.37 9.44
CA ILE A 60 -20.51 -18.99 8.95
C ILE A 60 -21.65 -18.67 7.98
N VAL A 61 -22.00 -19.60 7.07
CA VAL A 61 -23.15 -19.43 6.16
C VAL A 61 -24.43 -19.21 6.94
N LYS A 62 -24.68 -20.01 7.99
CA LYS A 62 -25.90 -19.94 8.80
C LYS A 62 -26.04 -18.60 9.53
N GLU A 63 -24.93 -18.09 10.09
CA GLU A 63 -24.93 -16.91 10.95
C GLU A 63 -24.76 -15.59 10.17
N PHE A 64 -24.03 -15.59 9.04
CA PHE A 64 -23.61 -14.39 8.33
C PHE A 64 -23.92 -14.39 6.83
N GLY A 65 -24.44 -15.50 6.30
CA GLY A 65 -24.75 -15.66 4.90
C GLY A 65 -23.58 -16.14 4.04
N THR A 66 -23.90 -16.55 2.81
CA THR A 66 -22.95 -17.19 1.88
C THR A 66 -21.84 -16.24 1.48
N GLU A 67 -22.16 -14.96 1.25
CA GLU A 67 -21.19 -13.94 0.83
C GLU A 67 -20.00 -13.83 1.83
N VAL A 68 -20.30 -13.69 3.12
CA VAL A 68 -19.28 -13.61 4.17
C VAL A 68 -18.51 -14.93 4.29
N ALA A 69 -19.22 -16.07 4.19
CA ALA A 69 -18.60 -17.38 4.28
C ALA A 69 -17.61 -17.63 3.13
N ASP A 70 -17.96 -17.24 1.89
CA ASP A 70 -17.09 -17.37 0.73
C ASP A 70 -15.83 -16.51 0.86
N LEU A 71 -15.97 -15.30 1.39
CA LEU A 71 -14.82 -14.41 1.65
C LEU A 71 -13.90 -14.98 2.74
N VAL A 72 -14.47 -15.48 3.86
CA VAL A 72 -13.68 -16.09 4.95
C VAL A 72 -12.96 -17.34 4.44
N ASP A 73 -13.65 -18.24 3.70
CA ASP A 73 -13.05 -19.42 3.09
C ASP A 73 -11.91 -19.06 2.12
N GLY A 74 -12.10 -18.00 1.33
CA GLY A 74 -11.07 -17.47 0.42
C GLY A 74 -9.81 -17.03 1.16
N VAL A 75 -9.97 -16.31 2.28
CA VAL A 75 -8.84 -15.87 3.11
C VAL A 75 -8.16 -17.05 3.79
N THR A 76 -8.94 -17.99 4.39
CA THR A 76 -8.45 -19.20 5.06
C THR A 76 -7.60 -20.05 4.12
N LYS A 77 -8.03 -20.27 2.87
CA LYS A 77 -7.28 -21.04 1.88
C LYS A 77 -5.89 -20.48 1.61
N ILE A 78 -5.75 -19.14 1.63
CA ILE A 78 -4.45 -18.50 1.47
C ILE A 78 -3.58 -18.74 2.71
N SER A 79 -4.13 -18.54 3.91
CA SER A 79 -3.39 -18.64 5.18
C SER A 79 -2.87 -20.05 5.44
N VAL A 80 -3.70 -21.08 5.23
CA VAL A 80 -3.28 -22.50 5.37
C VAL A 80 -2.05 -22.80 4.52
N LEU A 81 -1.96 -22.23 3.34
CA LEU A 81 -0.84 -22.44 2.41
C LEU A 81 0.44 -21.72 2.86
N GLU A 82 0.31 -20.51 3.44
CA GLU A 82 1.45 -19.80 4.03
C GLU A 82 2.06 -20.58 5.21
N ASN A 83 1.23 -21.28 5.98
CA ASN A 83 1.66 -22.06 7.13
C ASN A 83 2.30 -23.41 6.77
N GLN A 84 1.97 -24.00 5.61
CA GLN A 84 2.58 -25.23 5.08
C GLN A 84 3.97 -25.04 4.47
N ALA A 85 4.66 -23.95 4.75
CA ALA A 85 5.93 -23.51 4.15
C ALA A 85 7.16 -24.43 4.37
N GLY A 86 6.98 -25.72 4.64
CA GLY A 86 8.03 -26.75 4.61
C GLY A 86 8.19 -27.44 3.27
N THR A 87 7.19 -27.39 2.38
CA THR A 87 7.15 -28.17 1.13
C THR A 87 6.63 -27.38 -0.08
N SER A 88 5.98 -26.24 0.11
CA SER A 88 5.45 -25.40 -0.98
C SER A 88 6.41 -24.27 -1.30
N THR A 89 6.70 -24.05 -2.59
CA THR A 89 7.53 -22.94 -3.05
C THR A 89 6.77 -21.60 -2.86
N LYS A 90 7.49 -20.50 -2.65
CA LYS A 90 6.90 -19.14 -2.62
C LYS A 90 6.01 -18.89 -3.84
N ALA A 91 6.38 -19.45 -4.96
CA ALA A 91 5.68 -19.39 -6.23
C ALA A 91 4.27 -19.99 -6.16
N GLU A 92 4.13 -21.14 -5.51
CA GLU A 92 2.85 -21.80 -5.37
C GLU A 92 1.89 -21.05 -4.43
N ASN A 93 2.41 -20.49 -3.34
CA ASN A 93 1.62 -19.65 -2.43
C ASN A 93 1.13 -18.39 -3.13
N PHE A 94 1.98 -17.76 -3.91
CA PHE A 94 1.62 -16.60 -4.71
C PHE A 94 0.57 -16.93 -5.79
N ARG A 95 0.73 -18.05 -6.49
CA ARG A 95 -0.25 -18.55 -7.47
C ARG A 95 -1.63 -18.70 -6.86
N LYS A 96 -1.72 -19.31 -5.68
CA LYS A 96 -2.98 -19.54 -4.96
C LYS A 96 -3.59 -18.23 -4.44
N LEU A 97 -2.76 -17.26 -4.01
CA LEU A 97 -3.20 -15.91 -3.66
C LEU A 97 -3.89 -15.23 -4.84
N ILE A 98 -3.30 -15.28 -6.03
CA ILE A 98 -3.89 -14.70 -7.24
C ILE A 98 -5.20 -15.40 -7.61
N LEU A 99 -5.24 -16.74 -7.55
CA LEU A 99 -6.47 -17.51 -7.83
C LEU A 99 -7.61 -17.20 -6.85
N ALA A 100 -7.33 -17.06 -5.55
CA ALA A 100 -8.34 -16.68 -4.58
C ALA A 100 -8.83 -15.25 -4.81
N THR A 101 -7.91 -14.33 -5.14
CA THR A 101 -8.21 -12.93 -5.44
C THR A 101 -9.03 -12.78 -6.73
N SER A 102 -8.83 -13.66 -7.72
CA SER A 102 -9.56 -13.61 -8.99
C SER A 102 -11.06 -13.89 -8.81
N LYS A 103 -11.45 -14.60 -7.76
CA LYS A 103 -12.86 -14.84 -7.44
C LYS A 103 -13.52 -13.62 -6.81
N ASP A 104 -12.86 -13.00 -5.84
CA ASP A 104 -13.29 -11.77 -5.20
C ASP A 104 -12.08 -10.98 -4.67
N ILE A 105 -11.90 -9.77 -5.18
CA ILE A 105 -10.79 -8.90 -4.81
C ILE A 105 -10.79 -8.53 -3.32
N ARG A 106 -11.94 -8.61 -2.63
CA ARG A 106 -12.05 -8.34 -1.20
C ARG A 106 -11.23 -9.30 -0.36
N VAL A 107 -11.03 -10.53 -0.83
CA VAL A 107 -10.12 -11.51 -0.20
C VAL A 107 -8.71 -10.93 -0.05
N LEU A 108 -8.19 -10.29 -1.10
CA LEU A 108 -6.87 -9.65 -1.06
C LEU A 108 -6.87 -8.41 -0.15
N LEU A 109 -7.95 -7.62 -0.13
CA LEU A 109 -8.06 -6.46 0.76
C LEU A 109 -8.00 -6.87 2.24
N VAL A 110 -8.74 -7.94 2.61
CA VAL A 110 -8.68 -8.51 3.96
C VAL A 110 -7.28 -9.03 4.28
N LYS A 111 -6.66 -9.75 3.34
CA LYS A 111 -5.30 -10.29 3.53
C LYS A 111 -4.23 -9.21 3.65
N LEU A 112 -4.36 -8.09 2.92
CA LEU A 112 -3.47 -6.92 3.09
C LEU A 112 -3.65 -6.26 4.45
N ALA A 113 -4.88 -6.17 4.96
CA ALA A 113 -5.16 -5.62 6.29
C ALA A 113 -4.63 -6.54 7.40
N ASP A 114 -4.79 -7.86 7.26
CA ASP A 114 -4.20 -8.87 8.13
C ASP A 114 -2.67 -8.76 8.15
N ARG A 115 -2.03 -8.77 6.97
CA ARG A 115 -0.58 -8.65 6.85
C ARG A 115 -0.06 -7.34 7.46
N LEU A 116 -0.78 -6.24 7.26
CA LEU A 116 -0.41 -4.95 7.84
C LEU A 116 -0.44 -4.99 9.36
N HIS A 117 -1.48 -5.59 9.97
CA HIS A 117 -1.54 -5.73 11.42
C HIS A 117 -0.45 -6.66 11.94
N ASN A 118 -0.21 -7.79 11.29
CA ASN A 118 0.89 -8.70 11.64
C ASN A 118 2.27 -8.02 11.56
N MET A 119 2.48 -7.14 10.58
CA MET A 119 3.72 -6.36 10.50
C MET A 119 3.83 -5.29 11.59
N ARG A 120 2.70 -4.68 12.04
CA ARG A 120 2.70 -3.73 13.16
C ARG A 120 3.06 -4.38 14.49
N THR A 121 2.79 -5.67 14.64
CA THR A 121 3.02 -6.45 15.86
C THR A 121 4.22 -7.42 15.74
N ILE A 122 5.01 -7.29 14.67
CA ILE A 122 6.09 -8.25 14.36
C ILE A 122 7.18 -8.30 15.44
N ASP A 123 7.32 -7.24 16.24
CA ASP A 123 8.34 -7.19 17.29
C ASP A 123 8.08 -8.18 18.42
N ALA A 124 6.83 -8.61 18.63
CA ALA A 124 6.48 -9.62 19.62
C ALA A 124 6.98 -11.04 19.27
N ILE A 125 7.29 -11.31 18.02
CA ILE A 125 7.82 -12.61 17.60
C ILE A 125 9.27 -12.73 18.09
N GLU A 126 9.58 -13.70 18.96
CA GLU A 126 10.95 -13.88 19.46
C GLU A 126 11.89 -14.47 18.40
N ASN A 127 11.40 -15.37 17.54
CA ASN A 127 12.20 -16.04 16.53
C ASN A 127 12.57 -15.10 15.38
N PHE A 128 13.83 -14.65 15.37
CA PHE A 128 14.33 -13.72 14.34
C PHE A 128 14.23 -14.27 12.91
N LYS A 129 14.46 -15.57 12.69
CA LYS A 129 14.32 -16.19 11.35
C LYS A 129 12.88 -16.12 10.85
N LYS A 130 11.89 -16.31 11.76
CA LYS A 130 10.45 -16.15 11.46
C LYS A 130 10.15 -14.69 11.10
N LYS A 131 10.63 -13.71 11.89
CA LYS A 131 10.49 -12.28 11.58
C LYS A 131 11.06 -11.94 10.21
N GLU A 132 12.29 -12.37 9.94
CA GLU A 132 12.99 -12.09 8.68
C GLU A 132 12.23 -12.69 7.48
N ARG A 133 11.72 -13.92 7.60
CA ARG A 133 10.91 -14.56 6.56
C ARG A 133 9.64 -13.76 6.26
N ILE A 134 8.88 -13.38 7.30
CA ILE A 134 7.64 -12.60 7.16
C ILE A 134 7.94 -11.22 6.52
N ALA A 135 9.00 -10.54 6.96
CA ALA A 135 9.38 -9.25 6.42
C ALA A 135 9.82 -9.33 4.95
N LYS A 136 10.58 -10.36 4.55
CA LYS A 136 10.97 -10.61 3.15
C LYS A 136 9.75 -10.89 2.28
N GLU A 137 8.86 -11.76 2.72
CA GLU A 137 7.63 -12.07 1.99
C GLU A 137 6.74 -10.82 1.83
N THR A 138 6.62 -10.02 2.88
CA THR A 138 5.88 -8.75 2.85
C THR A 138 6.47 -7.79 1.83
N MET A 139 7.79 -7.66 1.78
CA MET A 139 8.49 -6.78 0.84
C MET A 139 8.40 -7.28 -0.62
N GLU A 140 8.44 -8.60 -0.82
CA GLU A 140 8.50 -9.21 -2.16
C GLU A 140 7.12 -9.41 -2.78
N ILE A 141 6.06 -9.59 -1.97
CA ILE A 141 4.71 -9.96 -2.44
C ILE A 141 3.68 -8.90 -2.06
N TYR A 142 3.48 -8.64 -0.76
CA TYR A 142 2.34 -7.84 -0.28
C TYR A 142 2.49 -6.34 -0.57
N ALA A 143 3.68 -5.77 -0.40
CA ALA A 143 3.91 -4.37 -0.70
C ALA A 143 3.76 -4.06 -2.21
N PRO A 144 4.31 -4.87 -3.15
CA PRO A 144 4.04 -4.72 -4.57
C PRO A 144 2.56 -4.88 -4.96
N LEU A 145 1.83 -5.83 -4.34
CA LEU A 145 0.39 -5.98 -4.57
C LEU A 145 -0.39 -4.73 -4.11
N ALA A 146 -0.07 -4.20 -2.92
CA ALA A 146 -0.66 -2.96 -2.44
C ALA A 146 -0.36 -1.78 -3.37
N ASP A 147 0.85 -1.68 -3.93
CA ASP A 147 1.21 -0.68 -4.93
C ASP A 147 0.39 -0.83 -6.22
N ARG A 148 0.25 -2.06 -6.71
CA ARG A 148 -0.54 -2.35 -7.92
C ARG A 148 -2.01 -2.00 -7.76
N MET A 149 -2.54 -2.16 -6.55
CA MET A 149 -3.91 -1.76 -6.19
C MET A 149 -4.05 -0.25 -5.88
N GLY A 150 -2.99 0.54 -6.04
CA GLY A 150 -2.99 1.98 -5.74
C GLY A 150 -3.05 2.31 -4.25
N MET A 151 -2.95 1.32 -3.36
CA MET A 151 -3.03 1.46 -1.90
C MET A 151 -1.71 1.96 -1.32
N ASN A 152 -1.29 3.15 -1.75
CA ASN A 152 0.05 3.68 -1.45
C ASN A 152 0.34 3.80 0.06
N ARG A 153 -0.67 4.09 0.89
CA ARG A 153 -0.50 4.18 2.35
C ARG A 153 -0.12 2.82 2.93
N ILE A 154 -0.82 1.76 2.53
CA ILE A 154 -0.54 0.40 3.00
C ILE A 154 0.82 -0.07 2.49
N ARG A 155 1.12 0.15 1.21
CA ARG A 155 2.44 -0.16 0.64
C ARG A 155 3.57 0.52 1.42
N ASP A 156 3.48 1.84 1.59
CA ASP A 156 4.53 2.63 2.25
C ASP A 156 4.77 2.14 3.69
N GLU A 157 3.70 1.77 4.41
CA GLU A 157 3.78 1.25 5.78
C GLU A 157 4.36 -0.18 5.81
N LEU A 158 3.91 -1.08 4.91
CA LEU A 158 4.45 -2.44 4.80
C LEU A 158 5.94 -2.43 4.46
N GLU A 159 6.35 -1.61 3.48
CA GLU A 159 7.75 -1.43 3.10
C GLU A 159 8.59 -0.93 4.29
N ASP A 160 8.10 0.07 5.02
CA ASP A 160 8.87 0.67 6.12
C ASP A 160 8.96 -0.24 7.34
N LEU A 161 7.90 -0.98 7.68
CA LEU A 161 7.92 -1.99 8.75
C LEU A 161 8.87 -3.13 8.40
N SER A 162 8.79 -3.67 7.18
CA SER A 162 9.69 -4.73 6.70
C SER A 162 11.15 -4.28 6.68
N PHE A 163 11.40 -3.04 6.25
CA PHE A 163 12.74 -2.44 6.29
C PHE A 163 13.30 -2.38 7.70
N GLY A 164 12.44 -2.13 8.69
CA GLY A 164 12.83 -2.14 10.11
C GLY A 164 13.37 -3.48 10.59
N VAL A 165 12.81 -4.56 10.09
CA VAL A 165 13.27 -5.93 10.42
C VAL A 165 14.54 -6.27 9.64
N LEU A 166 14.54 -6.01 8.33
CA LEU A 166 15.61 -6.45 7.42
C LEU A 166 16.88 -5.60 7.53
N ASN A 167 16.76 -4.32 7.84
CA ASN A 167 17.87 -3.35 7.88
C ASN A 167 17.74 -2.36 9.05
N PHE A 168 17.60 -2.89 10.26
CA PHE A 168 17.35 -2.11 11.47
C PHE A 168 18.34 -0.94 11.65
N LYS A 169 19.65 -1.18 11.48
CA LYS A 169 20.68 -0.15 11.64
C LYS A 169 20.50 1.01 10.66
N ALA A 170 20.23 0.70 9.40
CA ALA A 170 20.01 1.71 8.37
C ALA A 170 18.72 2.50 8.64
N LYS A 171 17.63 1.82 9.03
CA LYS A 171 16.36 2.49 9.40
C LYS A 171 16.57 3.43 10.57
N LYS A 172 17.25 3.00 11.62
CA LYS A 172 17.53 3.82 12.81
C LYS A 172 18.33 5.07 12.43
N MET A 173 19.43 4.91 11.71
CA MET A 173 20.26 6.05 11.27
C MET A 173 19.48 7.08 10.45
N ILE A 174 18.63 6.61 9.52
CA ILE A 174 17.80 7.50 8.70
C ILE A 174 16.75 8.18 9.56
N LYS A 175 16.12 7.46 10.48
CA LYS A 175 15.09 8.01 11.36
C LYS A 175 15.66 9.10 12.27
N ASP A 176 16.78 8.81 12.94
CA ASP A 176 17.46 9.79 13.82
C ASP A 176 17.78 11.07 13.05
N ARG A 177 18.25 10.94 11.81
CA ARG A 177 18.54 12.11 10.94
C ARG A 177 17.28 12.86 10.51
N LEU A 178 16.18 12.15 10.25
CA LEU A 178 14.91 12.79 9.93
C LEU A 178 14.36 13.58 11.11
N ASP A 179 14.45 13.04 12.31
CA ASP A 179 13.99 13.67 13.53
C ASP A 179 14.82 14.95 13.83
N ASP A 180 16.13 14.92 13.67
CA ASP A 180 16.99 16.11 13.72
C ASP A 180 16.59 17.21 12.74
N ILE A 181 16.26 16.79 11.51
CA ILE A 181 15.83 17.73 10.46
C ILE A 181 14.47 18.31 10.75
N LYS A 182 13.54 17.50 11.30
CA LYS A 182 12.22 17.95 11.72
C LYS A 182 12.31 19.04 12.80
N GLU A 183 13.02 18.77 13.87
CA GLU A 183 13.18 19.73 14.96
C GLU A 183 13.72 21.08 14.47
N LYS A 184 14.74 21.04 13.61
CA LYS A 184 15.36 22.26 13.05
C LYS A 184 14.47 23.01 12.03
N ASN A 185 13.47 22.35 11.45
CA ASN A 185 12.67 22.92 10.36
C ASN A 185 11.16 23.04 10.66
N LEU A 186 10.69 22.72 11.85
CA LEU A 186 9.28 22.76 12.22
C LEU A 186 8.65 24.16 11.99
N LEU A 187 9.35 25.21 12.44
CA LEU A 187 8.96 26.60 12.22
C LEU A 187 8.96 26.98 10.74
N ASN A 188 9.97 26.54 9.99
CA ASN A 188 10.07 26.80 8.56
C ASN A 188 8.94 26.10 7.77
N PHE A 189 8.51 24.93 8.21
CA PHE A 189 7.43 24.19 7.56
C PHE A 189 6.09 24.90 7.71
N LYS A 190 5.79 25.38 8.91
CA LYS A 190 4.56 26.14 9.20
C LYS A 190 4.55 27.44 8.40
N ASN A 191 5.63 28.20 8.44
CA ASN A 191 5.76 29.47 7.70
C ASN A 191 5.58 29.27 6.18
N LEU A 192 6.19 28.22 5.62
CA LEU A 192 6.04 27.90 4.19
C LEU A 192 4.61 27.47 3.85
N SER A 193 3.95 26.73 4.72
CA SER A 193 2.55 26.34 4.51
C SER A 193 1.64 27.57 4.48
N GLU A 194 1.87 28.53 5.40
CA GLU A 194 1.14 29.80 5.46
C GLU A 194 1.44 30.68 4.24
N GLU A 195 2.70 30.76 3.80
CA GLU A 195 3.13 31.47 2.60
C GLU A 195 2.45 30.90 1.34
N PHE A 196 2.47 29.58 1.15
CA PHE A 196 1.82 28.93 0.01
C PHE A 196 0.30 29.12 0.06
N GLN A 197 -0.32 29.01 1.23
CA GLN A 197 -1.74 29.28 1.39
C GLN A 197 -2.08 30.73 1.02
N GLY A 198 -1.30 31.69 1.50
CA GLY A 198 -1.45 33.12 1.18
C GLY A 198 -1.28 33.39 -0.31
N LEU A 199 -0.28 32.77 -0.96
CA LEU A 199 -0.03 32.92 -2.39
C LEU A 199 -1.21 32.42 -3.23
N LEU A 200 -1.76 31.24 -2.89
CA LEU A 200 -2.89 30.65 -3.60
C LEU A 200 -4.18 31.43 -3.36
N ASN A 201 -4.44 31.85 -2.12
CA ASN A 201 -5.61 32.67 -1.78
C ASN A 201 -5.62 34.00 -2.51
N LYS A 202 -4.47 34.71 -2.65
CA LYS A 202 -4.34 35.95 -3.44
C LYS A 202 -4.73 35.76 -4.91
N ASN A 203 -4.63 34.53 -5.43
CA ASN A 203 -5.01 34.19 -6.80
C ASN A 203 -6.40 33.52 -6.87
N ASN A 204 -7.24 33.69 -5.84
CA ASN A 204 -8.59 33.11 -5.73
C ASN A 204 -8.62 31.59 -5.88
N LEU A 205 -7.61 30.90 -5.35
CA LEU A 205 -7.55 29.44 -5.29
C LEU A 205 -7.70 28.96 -3.85
N ASN A 206 -8.80 28.26 -3.58
CA ASN A 206 -9.03 27.60 -2.30
C ASN A 206 -8.35 26.22 -2.29
N CYS A 207 -7.56 25.94 -1.28
CA CYS A 207 -6.85 24.69 -1.15
C CYS A 207 -6.70 24.23 0.31
N LYS A 208 -6.33 22.96 0.48
CA LYS A 208 -5.86 22.41 1.76
C LYS A 208 -4.42 21.95 1.60
N ILE A 209 -3.53 22.44 2.45
CA ILE A 209 -2.09 22.14 2.38
C ILE A 209 -1.73 21.19 3.50
N TYR A 210 -1.09 20.08 3.15
CA TYR A 210 -0.60 19.05 4.09
C TYR A 210 0.90 18.86 3.89
N GLY A 211 1.61 18.71 4.99
CA GLY A 211 2.98 18.24 4.94
C GLY A 211 3.05 16.78 4.49
N ARG A 212 4.06 16.46 3.72
CA ARG A 212 4.39 15.09 3.34
C ARG A 212 5.74 14.71 3.89
N GLU A 213 5.76 13.75 4.77
CA GLU A 213 6.99 13.12 5.24
C GLU A 213 7.29 11.90 4.38
N LYS A 214 8.57 11.70 4.08
CA LYS A 214 9.04 10.48 3.41
C LYS A 214 9.35 9.43 4.46
N THR A 215 8.95 8.18 4.18
CA THR A 215 9.31 7.05 5.04
C THR A 215 10.81 6.78 4.98
N PRO A 216 11.44 6.28 6.05
CA PRO A 216 12.84 5.86 6.06
C PRO A 216 13.19 4.92 4.90
N PHE A 217 12.31 3.97 4.58
CA PHE A 217 12.54 3.08 3.42
C PHE A 217 12.56 3.83 2.08
N SER A 218 11.66 4.80 1.87
CA SER A 218 11.63 5.58 0.62
C SER A 218 12.93 6.39 0.42
N ILE A 219 13.52 6.86 1.52
CA ILE A 219 14.80 7.55 1.53
C ILE A 219 15.93 6.56 1.25
N TRP A 220 15.92 5.41 1.93
CA TRP A 220 16.90 4.34 1.72
C TRP A 220 16.94 3.90 0.25
N ARG A 221 15.79 3.61 -0.34
CA ARG A 221 15.66 3.25 -1.76
C ARG A 221 16.25 4.31 -2.68
N LYS A 222 16.07 5.59 -2.35
CA LYS A 222 16.62 6.70 -3.12
C LYS A 222 18.15 6.77 -2.99
N ILE A 223 18.70 6.57 -1.80
CA ILE A 223 20.15 6.50 -1.56
C ILE A 223 20.78 5.40 -2.41
N GLN A 224 20.20 4.19 -2.36
CA GLN A 224 20.68 3.04 -3.12
C GLN A 224 20.62 3.28 -4.64
N ARG A 225 19.48 3.80 -5.13
CA ARG A 225 19.30 4.05 -6.57
C ARG A 225 20.20 5.14 -7.13
N LYS A 226 20.44 6.21 -6.35
CA LYS A 226 21.23 7.36 -6.81
C LYS A 226 22.69 7.30 -6.40
N ARG A 227 23.11 6.32 -5.61
CA ARG A 227 24.46 6.20 -5.02
C ARG A 227 24.89 7.51 -4.34
N THR A 228 23.94 8.18 -3.66
CA THR A 228 24.15 9.45 -2.95
C THR A 228 24.24 9.21 -1.45
N SER A 229 24.92 10.08 -0.71
CA SER A 229 24.91 10.03 0.75
C SER A 229 23.59 10.58 1.33
N LEU A 230 23.29 10.22 2.57
CA LEU A 230 22.09 10.73 3.28
C LEU A 230 22.12 12.27 3.40
N GLU A 231 23.30 12.87 3.51
CA GLU A 231 23.51 14.32 3.60
C GLU A 231 23.17 15.06 2.31
N GLN A 232 23.27 14.38 1.17
CA GLN A 232 22.94 14.94 -0.15
C GLN A 232 21.45 14.85 -0.47
N ILE A 233 20.65 14.20 0.38
CA ILE A 233 19.21 14.15 0.22
C ILE A 233 18.59 15.44 0.78
N THR A 234 18.40 16.38 -0.10
CA THR A 234 17.83 17.70 0.23
C THR A 234 16.32 17.79 0.13
N ASP A 235 15.68 16.85 -0.58
CA ASP A 235 14.23 16.82 -0.81
C ASP A 235 13.45 16.01 0.25
N ILE A 236 13.74 16.30 1.52
CA ILE A 236 13.08 15.65 2.66
C ILE A 236 11.69 16.27 2.92
N MET A 237 11.55 17.55 2.58
CA MET A 237 10.30 18.28 2.75
C MET A 237 9.46 18.23 1.49
N GLY A 238 8.20 17.93 1.65
CA GLY A 238 7.22 17.97 0.58
C GLY A 238 5.88 18.51 1.07
N PHE A 239 5.15 19.13 0.16
CA PHE A 239 3.81 19.61 0.40
C PHE A 239 2.84 18.89 -0.53
N ARG A 240 1.70 18.55 0.03
CA ARG A 240 0.57 18.05 -0.72
C ARG A 240 -0.53 19.10 -0.65
N ILE A 241 -0.91 19.60 -1.81
CA ILE A 241 -1.89 20.66 -1.96
C ILE A 241 -3.12 20.07 -2.64
N ILE A 242 -4.24 20.10 -1.93
CA ILE A 242 -5.51 19.57 -2.42
C ILE A 242 -6.34 20.72 -2.96
N MET A 243 -6.65 20.63 -4.24
CA MET A 243 -7.44 21.60 -4.99
C MET A 243 -8.88 21.13 -5.20
N ASN A 244 -9.78 22.03 -5.57
CA ASN A 244 -11.19 21.70 -5.79
C ASN A 244 -11.41 20.91 -7.09
N ASN A 245 -10.68 21.26 -8.15
CA ASN A 245 -10.80 20.65 -9.47
C ASN A 245 -9.44 20.56 -10.18
N ILE A 246 -9.42 19.91 -11.33
CA ILE A 246 -8.20 19.69 -12.13
C ILE A 246 -7.65 20.99 -12.68
N GLU A 247 -8.51 21.89 -13.13
CA GLU A 247 -8.10 23.19 -13.66
C GLU A 247 -7.33 24.01 -12.62
N ASP A 248 -7.82 24.02 -11.37
CA ASP A 248 -7.14 24.68 -10.26
C ASP A 248 -5.77 24.05 -9.95
N CYS A 249 -5.59 22.74 -10.18
CA CYS A 249 -4.26 22.11 -10.05
C CYS A 249 -3.26 22.70 -11.04
N TYR A 250 -3.65 22.90 -12.31
CA TYR A 250 -2.78 23.51 -13.32
C TYR A 250 -2.56 25.01 -13.09
N ARG A 251 -3.59 25.74 -12.65
CA ARG A 251 -3.46 27.15 -12.26
C ARG A 251 -2.48 27.30 -11.09
N ALA A 252 -2.60 26.45 -10.06
CA ALA A 252 -1.67 26.45 -8.93
C ALA A 252 -0.23 26.13 -9.37
N LEU A 253 -0.03 25.17 -10.30
CA LEU A 253 1.27 24.89 -10.89
C LEU A 253 1.89 26.15 -11.53
N GLY A 254 1.12 26.85 -12.36
CA GLY A 254 1.56 28.10 -13.00
C GLY A 254 1.95 29.18 -11.98
N ILE A 255 1.17 29.31 -10.90
CA ILE A 255 1.46 30.27 -9.83
C ILE A 255 2.77 29.91 -9.12
N PHE A 256 2.99 28.63 -8.79
CA PHE A 256 4.25 28.22 -8.17
C PHE A 256 5.45 28.46 -9.09
N HIS A 257 5.36 28.11 -10.36
CA HIS A 257 6.46 28.28 -11.31
C HIS A 257 6.74 29.74 -11.67
N SER A 258 5.75 30.63 -11.52
CA SER A 258 5.94 32.08 -11.71
C SER A 258 6.57 32.78 -10.52
N ASN A 259 6.41 32.20 -9.29
CA ASN A 259 6.91 32.82 -8.07
C ASN A 259 8.19 32.17 -7.53
N TYR A 260 8.49 30.94 -7.93
CA TYR A 260 9.65 30.17 -7.46
C TYR A 260 10.39 29.52 -8.63
N ASN A 261 11.70 29.45 -8.52
CA ASN A 261 12.51 28.70 -9.50
C ASN A 261 12.22 27.21 -9.44
N CYS A 262 11.76 26.62 -10.53
CA CYS A 262 11.54 25.17 -10.63
C CYS A 262 12.85 24.42 -10.88
N ILE A 263 12.91 23.17 -10.38
CA ILE A 263 14.08 22.31 -10.58
C ILE A 263 13.85 21.48 -11.84
N PRO A 264 14.70 21.64 -12.89
CA PRO A 264 14.57 20.89 -14.14
C PRO A 264 14.56 19.37 -13.91
N GLY A 265 13.74 18.66 -14.71
CA GLY A 265 13.63 17.20 -14.63
C GLY A 265 12.86 16.66 -13.42
N ARG A 266 12.30 17.54 -12.58
CA ARG A 266 11.49 17.16 -11.40
C ARG A 266 9.99 17.32 -11.63
N PHE A 267 9.59 17.85 -12.76
CA PHE A 267 8.19 17.94 -13.16
C PHE A 267 7.68 16.60 -13.69
N LYS A 268 6.51 16.17 -13.20
CA LYS A 268 5.80 14.97 -13.69
C LYS A 268 4.31 15.22 -13.61
N ASP A 269 3.64 15.02 -14.74
CA ASP A 269 2.20 15.16 -14.85
C ASP A 269 1.53 13.79 -14.93
N TYR A 270 1.08 13.29 -13.76
CA TYR A 270 0.29 12.08 -13.67
C TYR A 270 -1.22 12.34 -13.71
N VAL A 271 -1.66 13.59 -13.99
CA VAL A 271 -3.07 13.89 -14.24
C VAL A 271 -3.39 13.62 -15.69
N SER A 272 -2.56 14.13 -16.61
CA SER A 272 -2.69 13.89 -18.05
C SER A 272 -2.26 12.47 -18.46
N SER A 273 -1.29 11.90 -17.76
CA SER A 273 -0.79 10.53 -17.99
C SER A 273 -0.76 9.77 -16.66
N PRO A 274 -1.90 9.17 -16.22
CA PRO A 274 -1.96 8.42 -14.98
C PRO A 274 -0.97 7.26 -14.95
N LYS A 275 -0.50 6.89 -13.77
CA LYS A 275 0.27 5.67 -13.60
C LYS A 275 -0.61 4.45 -13.88
N ILE A 276 0.01 3.31 -14.14
CA ILE A 276 -0.69 2.04 -14.39
C ILE A 276 -1.62 1.64 -13.25
N ASN A 277 -1.31 2.03 -12.01
CA ASN A 277 -2.18 1.85 -10.86
C ASN A 277 -3.19 3.00 -10.66
N ASN A 278 -3.52 3.73 -11.72
CA ASN A 278 -4.45 4.87 -11.74
C ASN A 278 -4.11 6.03 -10.77
N TYR A 279 -2.87 6.08 -10.28
CA TYR A 279 -2.42 7.21 -9.47
C TYR A 279 -2.35 8.49 -10.31
N GLN A 280 -2.99 9.55 -9.81
CA GLN A 280 -3.01 10.87 -10.44
C GLN A 280 -2.52 11.94 -9.46
N SER A 281 -1.63 12.80 -9.93
CA SER A 281 -1.13 14.00 -9.22
C SER A 281 -0.17 14.74 -10.14
N ILE A 282 -0.10 16.07 -10.04
CA ILE A 282 0.99 16.85 -10.63
C ILE A 282 2.10 16.92 -9.59
N HIS A 283 3.31 16.53 -9.98
CA HIS A 283 4.50 16.65 -9.14
C HIS A 283 5.43 17.70 -9.71
N THR A 284 5.88 18.60 -8.88
CA THR A 284 6.95 19.54 -9.21
C THR A 284 7.88 19.74 -8.02
N ALA A 285 9.05 20.29 -8.26
CA ALA A 285 9.96 20.71 -7.20
C ALA A 285 10.44 22.13 -7.47
N ILE A 286 10.37 22.94 -6.44
CA ILE A 286 10.80 24.35 -6.45
C ILE A 286 11.98 24.56 -5.52
N ILE A 287 12.71 25.65 -5.74
CA ILE A 287 13.74 26.12 -4.83
C ILE A 287 13.07 27.07 -3.85
N GLY A 288 12.86 26.60 -2.62
CA GLY A 288 12.29 27.39 -1.54
C GLY A 288 13.29 28.33 -0.87
N PRO A 289 12.88 29.01 0.21
CA PRO A 289 13.77 29.79 1.06
C PRO A 289 14.97 28.98 1.50
N ASN A 290 16.11 29.62 1.70
CA ASN A 290 17.39 28.98 2.04
C ASN A 290 17.94 28.04 0.96
N LYS A 291 17.53 28.22 -0.31
CA LYS A 291 18.00 27.41 -1.47
C LYS A 291 17.73 25.90 -1.31
N ARG A 292 16.72 25.52 -0.53
CA ARG A 292 16.36 24.11 -0.32
C ARG A 292 15.29 23.66 -1.32
N PRO A 293 15.45 22.46 -1.93
CA PRO A 293 14.43 21.86 -2.78
C PRO A 293 13.18 21.50 -1.97
N ILE A 294 12.02 21.88 -2.47
CA ILE A 294 10.70 21.56 -1.92
C ILE A 294 9.90 20.81 -2.97
N GLU A 295 9.45 19.61 -2.65
CA GLU A 295 8.55 18.85 -3.52
C GLU A 295 7.10 19.30 -3.29
N ILE A 296 6.38 19.57 -4.37
CA ILE A 296 4.96 19.94 -4.34
C ILE A 296 4.16 18.90 -5.13
N GLN A 297 3.10 18.41 -4.53
CA GLN A 297 2.13 17.51 -5.14
C GLN A 297 0.77 18.21 -5.19
N LEU A 298 0.26 18.48 -6.40
CA LEU A 298 -1.04 19.07 -6.64
C LEU A 298 -2.01 18.00 -7.10
N ARG A 299 -3.18 17.92 -6.48
CA ARG A 299 -4.22 16.95 -6.83
C ARG A 299 -5.58 17.35 -6.27
N THR A 300 -6.65 16.84 -6.84
CA THR A 300 -8.01 17.02 -6.32
C THR A 300 -8.26 16.13 -5.10
N MET A 301 -9.40 16.36 -4.41
CA MET A 301 -9.80 15.52 -3.29
C MET A 301 -10.03 14.06 -3.72
N SER A 302 -10.65 13.83 -4.88
CA SER A 302 -10.88 12.48 -5.42
C SER A 302 -9.56 11.76 -5.72
N MET A 303 -8.59 12.45 -6.36
CA MET A 303 -7.24 11.90 -6.57
C MET A 303 -6.51 11.62 -5.25
N HIS A 304 -6.77 12.46 -4.23
CA HIS A 304 -6.19 12.24 -2.91
C HIS A 304 -6.75 11.00 -2.23
N GLU A 305 -8.06 10.83 -2.26
CA GLU A 305 -8.72 9.64 -1.70
C GLU A 305 -8.28 8.37 -2.43
N PHE A 306 -8.23 8.41 -3.76
CA PHE A 306 -7.70 7.29 -4.54
C PHE A 306 -6.24 6.96 -4.17
N ALA A 307 -5.37 7.97 -4.09
CA ALA A 307 -3.97 7.77 -3.70
C ALA A 307 -3.78 7.25 -2.25
N GLN A 308 -4.77 7.41 -1.38
CA GLN A 308 -4.75 6.87 -0.01
C GLN A 308 -5.27 5.44 0.07
N ARG A 309 -6.39 5.15 -0.60
CA ARG A 309 -7.14 3.89 -0.47
C ARG A 309 -7.03 2.99 -1.68
N GLY A 310 -6.51 3.52 -2.80
CA GLY A 310 -6.45 2.79 -4.06
C GLY A 310 -7.83 2.33 -4.51
N ILE A 311 -7.87 1.10 -4.94
CA ILE A 311 -9.08 0.44 -5.44
C ILE A 311 -10.26 0.45 -4.43
N ALA A 312 -9.97 0.44 -3.14
CA ALA A 312 -11.00 0.53 -2.10
C ALA A 312 -11.82 1.83 -2.15
N SER A 313 -11.31 2.90 -2.79
CA SER A 313 -12.04 4.16 -2.95
C SER A 313 -13.25 4.03 -3.88
N HIS A 314 -13.24 3.10 -4.83
CA HIS A 314 -14.35 2.85 -5.76
C HIS A 314 -15.49 2.04 -5.13
N TRP A 315 -15.24 1.35 -4.01
CA TRP A 315 -16.24 0.50 -3.35
C TRP A 315 -17.40 1.28 -2.74
N GLN A 316 -17.18 2.54 -2.34
CA GLN A 316 -18.21 3.40 -1.76
C GLN A 316 -19.36 3.75 -2.72
N TYR A 317 -19.10 3.82 -4.02
CA TYR A 317 -20.10 4.26 -5.00
C TYR A 317 -20.98 3.12 -5.54
N LYS A 318 -20.60 1.86 -5.31
CA LYS A 318 -21.24 0.68 -5.91
C LYS A 318 -22.11 -0.15 -4.95
N SER A 319 -22.35 0.31 -3.72
CA SER A 319 -23.21 -0.40 -2.75
C SER A 319 -24.70 -0.48 -3.11
N SER A 320 -25.14 0.16 -4.22
CA SER A 320 -26.54 0.18 -4.68
C SER A 320 -26.80 -0.57 -5.99
N GLU A 321 -25.78 -1.03 -6.72
CA GLU A 321 -25.95 -1.82 -7.95
C GLU A 321 -25.23 -3.17 -7.81
N LYS A 322 -25.94 -4.24 -8.19
CA LYS A 322 -25.46 -5.63 -8.10
C LYS A 322 -24.03 -5.77 -8.61
N ILE A 323 -23.17 -6.30 -7.77
CA ILE A 323 -21.72 -6.58 -7.93
C ILE A 323 -21.37 -7.36 -9.22
N ASN A 324 -22.35 -7.85 -9.97
CA ASN A 324 -22.20 -8.71 -11.15
C ASN A 324 -21.66 -8.01 -12.42
N SER A 325 -21.31 -6.71 -12.35
CA SER A 325 -20.70 -6.00 -13.49
C SER A 325 -19.59 -5.02 -13.05
N LEU A 326 -18.72 -5.44 -12.13
CA LEU A 326 -17.41 -4.80 -12.02
C LEU A 326 -16.77 -4.91 -13.41
N SER A 327 -16.68 -3.78 -14.12
CA SER A 327 -15.98 -3.77 -15.40
C SER A 327 -14.56 -4.21 -15.13
N TRP A 328 -14.21 -5.40 -15.57
CA TRP A 328 -12.87 -5.99 -15.50
C TRP A 328 -11.78 -5.02 -15.98
N LYS A 329 -12.15 -3.98 -16.73
CA LYS A 329 -11.26 -2.91 -17.20
C LYS A 329 -10.48 -2.18 -16.09
N GLU A 330 -10.99 -2.14 -14.85
CA GLU A 330 -10.25 -1.56 -13.73
C GLU A 330 -9.24 -2.55 -13.11
N TYR A 331 -9.35 -3.84 -13.48
CA TYR A 331 -8.56 -4.97 -12.98
C TYR A 331 -7.87 -5.75 -14.09
N ASP A 332 -7.68 -5.14 -15.27
CA ASP A 332 -7.04 -5.79 -16.43
C ASP A 332 -5.76 -6.52 -16.04
N TRP A 333 -4.97 -5.94 -15.14
CA TRP A 333 -3.75 -6.58 -14.64
C TRP A 333 -4.00 -7.90 -13.88
N LEU A 334 -5.12 -8.02 -13.16
CA LEU A 334 -5.46 -9.26 -12.45
C LEU A 334 -5.97 -10.31 -13.44
N ALA A 335 -6.77 -9.88 -14.41
CA ALA A 335 -7.21 -10.73 -15.50
C ALA A 335 -6.02 -11.24 -16.34
N ASP A 336 -5.08 -10.35 -16.66
CA ASP A 336 -3.81 -10.70 -17.34
C ASP A 336 -3.01 -11.74 -16.53
N LEU A 337 -2.92 -11.54 -15.19
CA LEU A 337 -2.22 -12.50 -14.33
C LEU A 337 -2.91 -13.87 -14.28
N VAL A 338 -4.23 -13.90 -14.27
CA VAL A 338 -5.00 -15.16 -14.32
C VAL A 338 -4.81 -15.85 -15.67
N GLU A 339 -4.86 -15.10 -16.78
CA GLU A 339 -4.59 -15.66 -18.11
C GLU A 339 -3.17 -16.24 -18.25
N ILE A 340 -2.19 -15.55 -17.67
CA ILE A 340 -0.80 -16.04 -17.64
C ILE A 340 -0.70 -17.30 -16.77
N LEU A 341 -1.44 -17.33 -15.66
CA LEU A 341 -1.48 -18.45 -14.75
C LEU A 341 -2.07 -19.71 -15.41
N ASP A 342 -3.11 -19.54 -16.23
CA ASP A 342 -3.72 -20.63 -16.98
C ASP A 342 -2.80 -21.18 -18.11
N LYS A 343 -1.90 -20.34 -18.63
CA LYS A 343 -0.95 -20.70 -19.69
C LYS A 343 0.36 -21.30 -19.17
N ASN A 344 0.69 -21.08 -17.88
CA ASN A 344 1.94 -21.55 -17.29
C ASN A 344 1.67 -22.64 -16.24
N GLU A 345 2.05 -23.86 -16.54
CA GLU A 345 1.95 -25.00 -15.62
C GLU A 345 2.98 -24.93 -14.48
N ASN A 346 4.15 -24.30 -14.71
CA ASN A 346 5.21 -24.17 -13.72
C ASN A 346 5.00 -22.95 -12.81
N PRO A 347 4.81 -23.13 -11.49
CA PRO A 347 4.60 -22.04 -10.55
C PRO A 347 5.79 -21.07 -10.44
N GLU A 348 7.03 -21.55 -10.63
CA GLU A 348 8.24 -20.72 -10.52
C GLU A 348 8.37 -19.75 -11.70
N ASP A 349 8.08 -20.20 -12.92
CA ASP A 349 8.07 -19.34 -14.11
C ASP A 349 6.98 -18.29 -14.01
N PHE A 350 5.79 -18.67 -13.52
CA PHE A 350 4.69 -17.74 -13.24
C PHE A 350 5.09 -16.68 -12.21
N TYR A 351 5.73 -17.08 -11.11
CA TYR A 351 6.17 -16.17 -10.06
C TYR A 351 7.20 -15.15 -10.57
N GLU A 352 8.23 -15.63 -11.27
CA GLU A 352 9.25 -14.71 -11.83
C GLU A 352 8.64 -13.78 -12.89
N TYR A 353 7.77 -14.26 -13.76
CA TYR A 353 7.08 -13.44 -14.76
C TYR A 353 6.21 -12.36 -14.10
N THR A 354 5.43 -12.74 -13.10
CA THR A 354 4.56 -11.81 -12.38
C THR A 354 5.36 -10.78 -11.60
N LYS A 355 6.46 -11.20 -10.97
CA LYS A 355 7.40 -10.30 -10.31
C LYS A 355 7.95 -9.26 -11.30
N LEU A 356 8.29 -9.66 -12.51
CA LEU A 356 8.70 -8.73 -13.57
C LEU A 356 7.60 -7.72 -13.91
N GLN A 357 6.36 -8.15 -14.01
CA GLN A 357 5.22 -7.25 -14.28
C GLN A 357 4.88 -6.33 -13.11
N MET A 358 5.07 -6.78 -11.87
CA MET A 358 4.81 -5.94 -10.70
C MET A 358 5.83 -4.81 -10.52
N PHE A 359 7.06 -4.97 -11.02
CA PHE A 359 8.13 -3.97 -10.93
C PHE A 359 8.31 -3.14 -12.21
N GLN A 360 7.24 -2.54 -12.71
CA GLN A 360 7.17 -1.84 -14.00
C GLN A 360 8.04 -0.59 -14.18
N ASP A 361 8.74 -0.13 -13.17
CA ASP A 361 9.73 0.96 -13.30
C ASP A 361 11.09 0.47 -13.83
N ASN A 362 11.20 -0.79 -14.27
CA ASN A 362 12.43 -1.39 -14.70
C ASN A 362 12.34 -1.83 -16.17
N VAL A 363 13.36 -1.53 -16.95
CA VAL A 363 13.56 -2.10 -18.28
C VAL A 363 14.24 -3.46 -18.10
N PHE A 364 13.67 -4.48 -18.71
CA PHE A 364 14.25 -5.83 -18.70
C PHE A 364 14.74 -6.17 -20.11
N CYS A 365 15.91 -6.75 -20.18
CA CYS A 365 16.44 -7.32 -21.42
C CYS A 365 16.48 -8.84 -21.33
N PHE A 366 16.03 -9.50 -22.38
CA PHE A 366 16.19 -10.94 -22.52
C PHE A 366 17.53 -11.24 -23.16
N THR A 367 18.30 -12.12 -22.54
CA THR A 367 19.51 -12.65 -23.15
C THR A 367 19.14 -13.64 -24.25
N PRO A 368 20.01 -13.90 -25.23
CA PRO A 368 19.78 -14.93 -26.26
C PRO A 368 19.54 -16.33 -25.69
N LYS A 369 19.90 -16.58 -24.44
CA LYS A 369 19.67 -17.84 -23.71
C LYS A 369 18.40 -17.87 -22.90
N GLY A 370 17.52 -16.85 -23.02
CA GLY A 370 16.23 -16.76 -22.31
C GLY A 370 16.30 -16.23 -20.87
N SER A 371 17.50 -15.88 -20.37
CA SER A 371 17.62 -15.27 -19.04
C SER A 371 17.19 -13.80 -19.08
N VAL A 372 16.57 -13.33 -17.99
CA VAL A 372 16.09 -11.95 -17.84
C VAL A 372 17.12 -11.15 -17.05
N ILE A 373 17.56 -10.02 -17.60
CA ILE A 373 18.45 -9.07 -16.92
C ILE A 373 17.70 -7.77 -16.72
N LYS A 374 17.69 -7.29 -15.48
CA LYS A 374 17.16 -5.97 -15.13
C LYS A 374 18.20 -4.89 -15.42
N LEU A 375 17.86 -3.88 -16.23
CA LEU A 375 18.67 -2.70 -16.53
C LEU A 375 18.45 -1.58 -15.51
#